data_3678ac75991ea142ef6109ad0e29e460
#
_entry.id   3678ac75991ea142ef6109ad0e29e460
#
_cell.length_a   1.000
_cell.length_b   1.000
_cell.length_c   1.000
_cell.angle_alpha   90.00
_cell.angle_beta   90.00
_cell.angle_gamma   90.00
#
_symmetry.space_group_name_H-M   'P 1'
#
loop_
_entity.id
_entity.type
_entity.pdbx_description
1 polymer ?
#
loop_
_entity_poly.entity_id
_entity_poly.type
_entity_poly.pdbx_seq_one_letter_code
_entity_poly.pdbx_strand_id
1 'polypeptide(L)'
;MVLFEEFISQINKAQYKEITIEGIEYRTFYNKVNGNLLIIYNEQIIQNHLLREEINNIAKSIREVIKEYTKYNLWNTYFLIVVNKNSYNEKYYYIERDVRNLRKYVIQTEMDIFRLPFLDILNSNKEAKQVEESLYFTSEKIKELYLGIRNKGGEQKKLTNAEINKILEEMNFLEGNSDD
;
A
#
# COMPACT_ATOMS: atom_id res chain seq x y z
N MET A 1 0.92 18.54 9.27
CA MET A 1 1.37 19.11 7.98
C MET A 1 2.52 18.30 7.36
N VAL A 2 3.47 17.81 8.16
CA VAL A 2 4.65 17.07 7.67
C VAL A 2 4.29 15.78 6.89
N LEU A 3 3.40 14.93 7.42
CA LEU A 3 3.03 13.66 6.79
C LEU A 3 2.41 13.83 5.39
N PHE A 4 1.54 14.82 5.21
CA PHE A 4 0.88 15.06 3.93
C PHE A 4 1.88 15.47 2.85
N GLU A 5 2.76 16.43 3.14
CA GLU A 5 3.77 16.91 2.20
C GLU A 5 4.78 15.81 1.84
N GLU A 6 5.18 15.02 2.84
CA GLU A 6 6.03 13.86 2.61
C GLU A 6 5.37 12.84 1.69
N PHE A 7 4.09 12.55 1.93
CA PHE A 7 3.32 11.65 1.09
C PHE A 7 3.24 12.15 -0.37
N ILE A 8 2.94 13.43 -0.58
CA ILE A 8 2.93 14.04 -1.92
C ILE A 8 4.32 13.96 -2.58
N SER A 9 5.38 14.17 -1.81
CA SER A 9 6.76 14.00 -2.31
C SER A 9 7.01 12.59 -2.83
N GLN A 10 6.55 11.56 -2.11
CA GLN A 10 6.71 10.16 -2.54
C GLN A 10 5.87 9.84 -3.80
N ILE A 11 4.66 10.37 -3.90
CA ILE A 11 3.83 10.24 -5.11
C ILE A 11 4.55 10.82 -6.34
N ASN A 12 5.14 12.01 -6.18
CA ASN A 12 5.88 12.66 -7.27
C ASN A 12 7.13 11.85 -7.67
N LYS A 13 7.88 11.31 -6.70
CA LYS A 13 9.03 10.42 -6.96
C LYS A 13 8.63 9.15 -7.69
N ALA A 14 7.43 8.63 -7.43
CA ALA A 14 6.85 7.47 -8.12
C ALA A 14 6.26 7.82 -9.50
N GLN A 15 6.62 8.98 -10.06
CA GLN A 15 6.26 9.43 -11.42
C GLN A 15 4.75 9.65 -11.64
N TYR A 16 3.99 9.88 -10.58
CA TYR A 16 2.63 10.35 -10.72
C TYR A 16 2.62 11.84 -11.05
N LYS A 17 1.70 12.25 -11.91
CA LYS A 17 1.46 13.65 -12.25
C LYS A 17 0.13 14.10 -11.71
N GLU A 18 0.10 15.25 -11.08
CA GLU A 18 -1.14 15.86 -10.64
C GLU A 18 -1.99 16.25 -11.85
N ILE A 19 -3.27 15.93 -11.81
CA ILE A 19 -4.25 16.20 -12.85
C ILE A 19 -5.53 16.74 -12.21
N THR A 20 -6.33 17.42 -13.01
CA THR A 20 -7.69 17.82 -12.63
C THR A 20 -8.69 16.96 -13.37
N ILE A 21 -9.70 16.46 -12.67
CA ILE A 21 -10.85 15.75 -13.23
C ILE A 21 -12.10 16.54 -12.85
N GLU A 22 -12.87 16.95 -13.83
CA GLU A 22 -14.13 17.68 -13.60
C GLU A 22 -15.08 16.81 -12.75
N GLY A 23 -15.68 17.40 -11.71
CA GLY A 23 -16.52 16.69 -10.75
C GLY A 23 -15.77 16.00 -9.61
N ILE A 24 -14.43 16.09 -9.53
CA ILE A 24 -13.62 15.64 -8.39
C ILE A 24 -12.89 16.84 -7.79
N GLU A 25 -13.25 17.21 -6.57
CA GLU A 25 -12.67 18.35 -5.83
C GLU A 25 -11.35 17.99 -5.12
N TYR A 26 -11.01 16.70 -5.06
CA TYR A 26 -9.83 16.17 -4.36
C TYR A 26 -8.59 16.20 -5.25
N ARG A 27 -7.43 16.37 -4.63
CA ARG A 27 -6.16 16.26 -5.37
C ARG A 27 -6.06 14.89 -6.02
N THR A 28 -5.80 14.89 -7.31
CA THR A 28 -5.81 13.68 -8.13
C THR A 28 -4.50 13.54 -8.87
N PHE A 29 -3.93 12.33 -8.84
CA PHE A 29 -2.65 12.02 -9.45
C PHE A 29 -2.79 10.81 -10.36
N TYR A 30 -2.15 10.88 -11.52
CA TYR A 30 -2.20 9.81 -12.51
C TYR A 30 -0.81 9.38 -12.97
N ASN A 31 -0.58 8.08 -12.97
CA ASN A 31 0.61 7.48 -13.57
C ASN A 31 0.25 6.83 -14.89
N LYS A 32 0.81 7.36 -16.00
CA LYS A 32 0.52 6.87 -17.36
C LYS A 32 1.11 5.50 -17.65
N VAL A 33 2.17 5.10 -16.93
CA VAL A 33 2.91 3.86 -17.19
C VAL A 33 2.10 2.66 -16.71
N ASN A 34 1.58 2.73 -15.49
CA ASN A 34 0.81 1.63 -14.89
C ASN A 34 -0.72 1.85 -14.91
N GLY A 35 -1.17 3.04 -15.36
CA GLY A 35 -2.59 3.37 -15.45
C GLY A 35 -3.27 3.61 -14.10
N ASN A 36 -2.50 3.80 -13.02
CA ASN A 36 -3.05 4.03 -11.69
C ASN A 36 -3.51 5.47 -11.49
N LEU A 37 -4.69 5.62 -10.90
CA LEU A 37 -5.29 6.90 -10.52
C LEU A 37 -5.40 6.97 -9.00
N LEU A 38 -4.80 7.99 -8.41
CA LEU A 38 -4.83 8.24 -6.97
C LEU A 38 -5.67 9.47 -6.69
N ILE A 39 -6.62 9.36 -5.78
CA ILE A 39 -7.49 10.47 -5.35
C ILE A 39 -7.29 10.64 -3.86
N ILE A 40 -6.84 11.82 -3.44
CA ILE A 40 -6.37 12.06 -2.08
C ILE A 40 -7.34 12.95 -1.33
N TYR A 41 -7.95 12.37 -0.31
CA TYR A 41 -8.73 13.06 0.70
C TYR A 41 -7.82 13.40 1.88
N ASN A 42 -7.59 14.69 2.09
CA ASN A 42 -6.79 15.17 3.21
C ASN A 42 -7.72 15.64 4.33
N GLU A 43 -7.76 14.86 5.40
CA GLU A 43 -8.53 15.22 6.58
C GLU A 43 -7.75 16.18 7.47
N GLN A 44 -7.77 17.47 7.15
CA GLN A 44 -7.19 18.49 8.03
C GLN A 44 -8.09 18.86 9.21
N ILE A 45 -9.39 18.57 9.15
CA ILE A 45 -10.36 19.09 10.10
C ILE A 45 -11.51 18.08 10.28
N ILE A 46 -11.26 16.94 10.87
CA ILE A 46 -12.38 16.23 11.47
C ILE A 46 -12.20 16.24 12.99
N GLN A 47 -12.95 17.10 13.59
CA GLN A 47 -13.34 16.97 14.98
C GLN A 47 -14.20 15.69 15.06
N ASN A 48 -13.57 14.62 15.58
CA ASN A 48 -14.26 13.40 16.03
C ASN A 48 -14.95 12.54 14.97
N HIS A 49 -14.25 11.51 14.52
CA HIS A 49 -14.71 10.31 13.82
C HIS A 49 -14.86 10.41 12.30
N LEU A 50 -13.89 9.79 11.59
CA LEU A 50 -14.10 9.33 10.21
C LEU A 50 -15.26 8.34 10.21
N LEU A 51 -16.42 8.78 9.76
CA LEU A 51 -17.56 7.89 9.63
C LEU A 51 -17.40 7.06 8.35
N ARG A 52 -17.36 5.75 8.51
CA ARG A 52 -17.23 4.80 7.39
C ARG A 52 -18.25 5.06 6.28
N GLU A 53 -19.46 5.44 6.63
CA GLU A 53 -20.53 5.73 5.67
C GLU A 53 -20.25 6.98 4.85
N GLU A 54 -19.74 8.04 5.46
CA GLU A 54 -19.37 9.27 4.76
C GLU A 54 -18.25 9.01 3.74
N ILE A 55 -17.20 8.31 4.16
CA ILE A 55 -16.11 7.91 3.27
C ILE A 55 -16.62 7.03 2.12
N ASN A 56 -17.56 6.14 2.38
CA ASN A 56 -18.15 5.33 1.32
C ASN A 56 -19.04 6.14 0.36
N ASN A 57 -19.74 7.14 0.85
CA ASN A 57 -20.54 8.04 0.01
C ASN A 57 -19.61 8.88 -0.89
N ILE A 58 -18.52 9.41 -0.35
CA ILE A 58 -17.49 10.11 -1.13
C ILE A 58 -16.91 9.16 -2.18
N ALA A 59 -16.48 7.95 -1.80
CA ALA A 59 -15.94 6.97 -2.73
C ALA A 59 -16.94 6.57 -3.82
N LYS A 60 -18.24 6.53 -3.50
CA LYS A 60 -19.31 6.28 -4.47
C LYS A 60 -19.42 7.43 -5.48
N SER A 61 -19.45 8.67 -5.00
CA SER A 61 -19.51 9.85 -5.87
C SER A 61 -18.32 9.92 -6.82
N ILE A 62 -17.11 9.70 -6.29
CA ILE A 62 -15.87 9.63 -7.10
C ILE A 62 -15.99 8.53 -8.16
N ARG A 63 -16.46 7.34 -7.77
CA ARG A 63 -16.63 6.21 -8.70
C ARG A 63 -17.57 6.55 -9.85
N GLU A 64 -18.70 7.22 -9.57
CA GLU A 64 -19.66 7.59 -10.61
C GLU A 64 -19.01 8.59 -11.59
N VAL A 65 -18.27 9.57 -11.09
CA VAL A 65 -17.54 10.51 -11.96
C VAL A 65 -16.51 9.76 -12.83
N ILE A 66 -15.68 8.89 -12.23
CA ILE A 66 -14.64 8.18 -13.00
C ILE A 66 -15.21 7.27 -14.08
N LYS A 67 -16.39 6.70 -13.91
CA LYS A 67 -17.04 5.87 -14.93
C LYS A 67 -17.30 6.61 -16.27
N GLU A 68 -17.49 7.91 -16.20
CA GLU A 68 -17.72 8.75 -17.40
C GLU A 68 -16.42 8.94 -18.22
N TYR A 69 -15.26 8.62 -17.65
CA TYR A 69 -13.96 8.79 -18.31
C TYR A 69 -13.40 7.46 -18.77
N THR A 70 -13.45 7.17 -20.07
CA THR A 70 -12.91 5.94 -20.67
C THR A 70 -11.41 5.75 -20.47
N LYS A 71 -10.69 6.84 -20.17
CA LYS A 71 -9.24 6.86 -19.96
C LYS A 71 -8.83 6.20 -18.64
N TYR A 72 -9.69 6.19 -17.64
CA TYR A 72 -9.34 5.71 -16.30
C TYR A 72 -9.98 4.37 -16.01
N ASN A 73 -9.23 3.47 -15.35
CA ASN A 73 -9.72 2.16 -14.97
C ASN A 73 -10.11 2.18 -13.48
N LEU A 74 -11.36 1.85 -13.18
CA LEU A 74 -11.85 1.78 -11.80
C LEU A 74 -11.08 0.80 -10.92
N TRP A 75 -10.55 -0.29 -11.49
CA TRP A 75 -9.76 -1.27 -10.75
C TRP A 75 -8.38 -0.75 -10.33
N ASN A 76 -7.88 0.26 -11.08
CA ASN A 76 -6.62 0.92 -10.83
C ASN A 76 -6.83 2.32 -10.22
N THR A 77 -8.03 2.57 -9.67
CA THR A 77 -8.36 3.81 -8.98
C THR A 77 -8.35 3.56 -7.48
N TYR A 78 -7.57 4.35 -6.76
CA TYR A 78 -7.35 4.24 -5.32
C TYR A 78 -7.79 5.52 -4.62
N PHE A 79 -8.54 5.37 -3.55
CA PHE A 79 -8.98 6.48 -2.70
C PHE A 79 -8.13 6.50 -1.41
N LEU A 80 -7.33 7.52 -1.26
CA LEU A 80 -6.32 7.66 -0.22
C LEU A 80 -6.79 8.68 0.80
N ILE A 81 -6.88 8.27 2.05
CA ILE A 81 -7.39 9.09 3.15
C ILE A 81 -6.20 9.41 4.04
N VAL A 82 -5.69 10.63 3.95
CA VAL A 82 -4.58 11.08 4.79
C VAL A 82 -5.13 11.72 6.06
N VAL A 83 -4.86 11.09 7.18
CA VAL A 83 -5.32 11.52 8.50
C VAL A 83 -4.29 12.41 9.16
N ASN A 84 -4.73 13.44 9.86
CA ASN A 84 -3.83 14.31 10.62
C ASN A 84 -3.10 13.48 11.70
N LYS A 85 -1.78 13.67 11.83
CA LYS A 85 -0.93 12.97 12.83
C LYS A 85 -1.46 13.07 14.27
N ASN A 86 -2.17 14.14 14.61
CA ASN A 86 -2.75 14.33 15.94
C ASN A 86 -4.04 13.53 16.17
N SER A 87 -4.59 12.91 15.11
CA SER A 87 -5.86 12.17 15.14
C SER A 87 -5.65 10.67 14.91
N TYR A 88 -4.44 10.15 15.19
CA TYR A 88 -4.15 8.72 15.02
C TYR A 88 -5.16 7.85 15.77
N ASN A 89 -5.76 6.89 15.06
CA ASN A 89 -6.67 5.92 15.63
C ASN A 89 -6.61 4.62 14.81
N GLU A 90 -6.17 3.53 15.43
CA GLU A 90 -6.10 2.21 14.80
C GLU A 90 -7.43 1.76 14.18
N LYS A 91 -8.55 2.19 14.73
CA LYS A 91 -9.87 1.88 14.23
C LYS A 91 -10.11 2.42 12.81
N TYR A 92 -9.37 3.42 12.37
CA TYR A 92 -9.54 3.96 11.01
C TYR A 92 -9.12 2.96 9.93
N TYR A 93 -8.23 2.03 10.21
CA TYR A 93 -7.85 1.00 9.24
C TYR A 93 -9.00 0.04 8.88
N TYR A 94 -10.07 -0.03 9.68
CA TYR A 94 -11.24 -0.80 9.27
C TYR A 94 -11.96 -0.25 8.03
N ILE A 95 -11.74 1.04 7.70
CA ILE A 95 -12.28 1.68 6.49
C ILE A 95 -11.74 0.98 5.23
N GLU A 96 -10.49 0.52 5.27
CA GLU A 96 -9.85 -0.19 4.17
C GLU A 96 -10.48 -1.54 3.87
N ARG A 97 -11.06 -2.19 4.88
CA ARG A 97 -11.75 -3.48 4.72
C ARG A 97 -13.03 -3.36 3.90
N ASP A 98 -13.54 -2.14 3.75
CA ASP A 98 -14.70 -1.88 2.93
C ASP A 98 -14.27 -1.57 1.50
N VAL A 99 -14.25 -2.61 0.66
CA VAL A 99 -13.84 -2.53 -0.75
C VAL A 99 -14.97 -2.04 -1.68
N ARG A 100 -16.13 -1.67 -1.13
CA ARG A 100 -17.23 -1.11 -1.92
C ARG A 100 -16.78 0.19 -2.59
N ASN A 101 -17.23 0.38 -3.80
CA ASN A 101 -16.97 1.53 -4.66
C ASN A 101 -15.51 1.62 -5.13
N LEU A 102 -14.55 1.98 -4.27
CA LEU A 102 -13.13 2.10 -4.57
C LEU A 102 -12.29 1.40 -3.50
N ARG A 103 -11.09 0.98 -3.88
CA ARG A 103 -10.08 0.53 -2.91
C ARG A 103 -9.61 1.74 -2.10
N LYS A 104 -9.68 1.62 -0.78
CA LYS A 104 -9.34 2.69 0.16
C LYS A 104 -8.06 2.33 0.90
N TYR A 105 -7.24 3.34 1.15
CA TYR A 105 -6.09 3.26 2.04
C TYR A 105 -6.10 4.43 3.01
N VAL A 106 -5.87 4.15 4.28
CA VAL A 106 -5.79 5.15 5.34
C VAL A 106 -4.32 5.36 5.70
N ILE A 107 -3.87 6.59 5.63
CA ILE A 107 -2.49 6.98 5.86
C ILE A 107 -2.46 7.85 7.11
N GLN A 108 -1.96 7.30 8.21
CA GLN A 108 -1.86 7.94 9.51
C GLN A 108 -0.41 8.14 9.93
N THR A 109 0.49 7.32 9.40
CA THR A 109 1.92 7.32 9.70
C THR A 109 2.76 7.20 8.42
N GLU A 110 4.03 7.52 8.52
CA GLU A 110 4.99 7.31 7.43
C GLU A 110 5.07 5.83 7.00
N MET A 111 4.91 4.90 7.94
CA MET A 111 4.92 3.46 7.66
C MET A 111 3.77 3.04 6.74
N ASP A 112 2.63 3.76 6.76
CA ASP A 112 1.52 3.48 5.87
C ASP A 112 1.85 3.75 4.41
N ILE A 113 2.77 4.66 4.14
CA ILE A 113 3.21 4.99 2.79
C ILE A 113 3.93 3.79 2.15
N PHE A 114 4.75 3.08 2.92
CA PHE A 114 5.53 1.94 2.44
C PHE A 114 4.67 0.71 2.10
N ARG A 115 3.47 0.59 2.67
CA ARG A 115 2.56 -0.53 2.38
C ARG A 115 1.69 -0.32 1.14
N LEU A 116 1.78 0.84 0.47
CA LEU A 116 0.98 1.14 -0.70
C LEU A 116 1.55 0.44 -1.95
N PRO A 117 0.80 -0.52 -2.54
CA PRO A 117 1.35 -1.40 -3.59
C PRO A 117 1.62 -0.69 -4.92
N PHE A 118 1.12 0.52 -5.08
CA PHE A 118 1.26 1.33 -6.28
C PHE A 118 2.37 2.40 -6.16
N LEU A 119 2.92 2.60 -4.97
CA LEU A 119 4.12 3.39 -4.75
C LEU A 119 5.30 2.41 -4.69
N ASP A 120 5.95 2.20 -5.82
CA ASP A 120 7.13 1.32 -5.91
C ASP A 120 8.38 2.00 -5.31
N ILE A 121 8.26 2.40 -4.04
CA ILE A 121 9.31 3.13 -3.31
C ILE A 121 10.57 2.27 -3.17
N LEU A 122 10.40 0.96 -3.10
CA LEU A 122 11.51 0.01 -2.95
C LEU A 122 12.28 -0.22 -4.26
N ASN A 123 11.62 -0.06 -5.41
CA ASN A 123 12.27 -0.26 -6.72
C ASN A 123 12.93 1.00 -7.27
N SER A 124 12.53 2.19 -6.84
CA SER A 124 13.21 3.45 -7.23
C SER A 124 14.63 3.58 -6.66
N ASN A 125 14.98 2.77 -5.67
CA ASN A 125 16.30 2.70 -5.05
C ASN A 125 17.19 1.57 -5.59
N LYS A 126 16.86 0.93 -6.72
CA LYS A 126 17.71 -0.10 -7.32
C LYS A 126 19.10 0.41 -7.76
N GLU A 127 19.31 1.72 -7.85
CA GLU A 127 20.64 2.33 -8.04
C GLU A 127 21.34 2.77 -6.76
N ALA A 128 20.65 2.80 -5.64
CA ALA A 128 21.21 3.14 -4.35
C ALA A 128 21.31 1.89 -3.45
N LYS A 129 22.43 1.18 -3.59
CA LYS A 129 23.04 0.30 -2.56
C LYS A 129 22.04 -0.53 -1.72
N GLN A 130 22.18 -1.87 -1.76
CA GLN A 130 22.10 -2.74 -0.58
C GLN A 130 21.86 -1.95 0.74
N VAL A 131 20.71 -1.29 0.85
CA VAL A 131 20.24 -0.82 2.14
C VAL A 131 19.71 -2.07 2.82
N GLU A 132 20.46 -2.49 3.80
CA GLU A 132 20.22 -3.52 4.80
C GLU A 132 18.79 -4.05 4.79
N GLU A 133 18.59 -5.21 4.18
CA GLU A 133 17.41 -6.06 4.27
C GLU A 133 17.02 -6.38 5.74
N SER A 134 17.83 -5.89 6.69
CA SER A 134 17.69 -6.16 8.12
C SER A 134 16.49 -5.48 8.81
N LEU A 135 15.89 -4.46 8.19
CA LEU A 135 14.85 -3.64 8.86
C LEU A 135 13.42 -4.19 8.77
N TYR A 136 13.17 -5.20 7.92
CA TYR A 136 11.82 -5.73 7.68
C TYR A 136 11.53 -7.07 8.33
N PHE A 137 12.53 -7.74 8.90
CA PHE A 137 12.34 -9.05 9.50
C PHE A 137 12.34 -8.95 11.02
N THR A 138 11.23 -9.35 11.63
CA THR A 138 11.06 -9.38 13.08
C THR A 138 11.93 -10.44 13.78
N SER A 139 12.53 -11.35 13.01
CA SER A 139 13.50 -12.34 13.50
C SER A 139 14.49 -12.76 12.42
N GLU A 140 15.70 -13.14 12.84
CA GLU A 140 16.73 -13.72 11.96
C GLU A 140 16.21 -14.96 11.19
N LYS A 141 15.41 -15.80 11.84
CA LYS A 141 14.82 -16.99 11.22
C LYS A 141 13.92 -16.64 10.02
N ILE A 142 13.13 -15.58 10.11
CA ILE A 142 12.27 -15.12 9.00
C ILE A 142 13.12 -14.60 7.85
N LYS A 143 14.20 -13.89 8.16
CA LYS A 143 15.16 -13.40 7.17
C LYS A 143 15.81 -14.55 6.42
N GLU A 144 16.29 -15.56 7.14
CA GLU A 144 16.88 -16.77 6.56
C GLU A 144 15.88 -17.51 5.65
N LEU A 145 14.64 -17.67 6.10
CA LEU A 145 13.56 -18.27 5.30
C LEU A 145 13.35 -17.50 3.99
N TYR A 146 13.25 -16.18 4.06
CA TYR A 146 13.11 -15.33 2.88
C TYR A 146 14.29 -15.52 1.91
N LEU A 147 15.51 -15.50 2.41
CA LEU A 147 16.72 -15.71 1.61
C LEU A 147 16.76 -17.13 1.01
N GLY A 148 16.34 -18.13 1.76
CA GLY A 148 16.22 -19.52 1.28
C GLY A 148 15.24 -19.65 0.11
N ILE A 149 14.07 -19.01 0.21
CA ILE A 149 13.06 -18.98 -0.84
C ILE A 149 13.59 -18.24 -2.08
N ARG A 150 14.20 -17.08 -1.87
CA ARG A 150 14.75 -16.24 -2.94
C ARG A 150 15.86 -16.94 -3.71
N ASN A 151 16.79 -17.58 -3.03
CA ASN A 151 17.90 -18.30 -3.63
C ASN A 151 17.48 -19.51 -4.47
N LYS A 152 16.32 -20.10 -4.16
CA LYS A 152 15.71 -21.18 -4.96
C LYS A 152 14.84 -20.65 -6.12
N GLY A 153 14.87 -19.36 -6.39
CA GLY A 153 14.16 -18.72 -7.52
C GLY A 153 12.68 -18.46 -7.25
N GLY A 154 12.25 -18.42 -5.98
CA GLY A 154 10.86 -18.21 -5.59
C GLY A 154 10.24 -16.88 -6.03
N GLU A 155 11.06 -15.87 -6.39
CA GLU A 155 10.60 -14.62 -6.98
C GLU A 155 10.22 -14.75 -8.45
N GLN A 156 10.80 -15.73 -9.17
CA GLN A 156 10.62 -15.90 -10.61
C GLN A 156 9.70 -17.07 -10.97
N LYS A 157 9.56 -18.03 -10.08
CA LYS A 157 8.69 -19.20 -10.28
C LYS A 157 7.96 -19.58 -8.99
N LYS A 158 6.79 -20.17 -9.15
CA LYS A 158 6.05 -20.76 -8.04
C LYS A 158 6.81 -22.01 -7.54
N LEU A 159 7.19 -22.00 -6.27
CA LEU A 159 7.79 -23.16 -5.62
C LEU A 159 6.75 -24.26 -5.39
N THR A 160 7.16 -25.50 -5.55
CA THR A 160 6.35 -26.67 -5.19
C THR A 160 6.37 -26.92 -3.67
N ASN A 161 5.37 -27.64 -3.16
CA ASN A 161 5.34 -28.00 -1.73
C ASN A 161 6.61 -28.78 -1.30
N ALA A 162 7.15 -29.61 -2.18
CA ALA A 162 8.39 -30.36 -1.88
C ALA A 162 9.61 -29.41 -1.76
N GLU A 163 9.72 -28.40 -2.61
CA GLU A 163 10.76 -27.37 -2.53
C GLU A 163 10.63 -26.52 -1.25
N ILE A 164 9.38 -26.17 -0.87
CA ILE A 164 9.11 -25.44 0.37
C ILE A 164 9.48 -26.28 1.60
N ASN A 165 9.03 -27.53 1.67
CA ASN A 165 9.34 -28.41 2.79
C ASN A 165 10.85 -28.62 2.93
N LYS A 166 11.58 -28.78 1.82
CA LYS A 166 13.02 -28.91 1.85
C LYS A 166 13.71 -27.65 2.41
N ILE A 167 13.22 -26.46 2.09
CA ILE A 167 13.74 -25.21 2.65
C ILE A 167 13.49 -25.17 4.17
N LEU A 168 12.28 -25.54 4.62
CA LEU A 168 11.92 -25.57 6.03
C LEU A 168 12.73 -26.59 6.83
N GLU A 169 13.03 -27.76 6.25
CA GLU A 169 13.89 -28.78 6.84
C GLU A 169 15.35 -28.29 6.95
N GLU A 170 15.92 -27.74 5.85
CA GLU A 170 17.28 -27.18 5.83
C GLU A 170 17.49 -26.09 6.89
N MET A 171 16.39 -25.42 7.30
CA MET A 171 16.42 -24.31 8.26
C MET A 171 15.99 -24.72 9.68
N ASN A 172 15.80 -26.01 9.95
CA ASN A 172 15.33 -26.54 11.24
C ASN A 172 14.02 -25.87 11.75
N PHE A 173 13.14 -25.46 10.82
CA PHE A 173 11.82 -24.94 11.20
C PHE A 173 10.85 -26.04 11.63
N LEU A 174 11.11 -27.29 11.27
CA LEU A 174 10.23 -28.44 11.55
C LEU A 174 10.64 -29.24 12.80
N GLU A 175 11.74 -28.92 13.46
CA GLU A 175 12.21 -29.62 14.68
C GLU A 175 11.54 -29.14 15.98
N GLY A 176 10.35 -28.53 15.92
CA GLY A 176 9.69 -27.95 17.09
C GLY A 176 8.45 -28.70 17.63
N ASN A 177 8.09 -29.87 17.10
CA ASN A 177 6.88 -30.58 17.50
C ASN A 177 7.11 -32.09 17.76
N SER A 178 8.15 -32.41 18.51
CA SER A 178 8.28 -33.74 19.12
C SER A 178 8.72 -33.57 20.56
N ASP A 179 7.80 -33.11 21.42
CA ASP A 179 7.80 -33.42 22.84
C ASP A 179 6.43 -33.12 23.43
N ASP A 180 5.83 -34.19 23.92
CA ASP A 180 4.63 -34.38 24.79
C ASP A 180 3.25 -34.26 24.16
#